data_d8cefdc184ccf1ca8ba554921306c889
#
_entry.id   d8cefdc184ccf1ca8ba554921306c889
#
_cell.length_a   1.000
_cell.length_b   1.000
_cell.length_c   1.000
_cell.angle_alpha   90.00
_cell.angle_beta   90.00
_cell.angle_gamma   90.00
#
_symmetry.space_group_name_H-M   'P 1'
#
loop_
_entity.id
_entity.type
_entity.pdbx_description
1 polymer ?
#
loop_
_entity_poly.entity_id
_entity_poly.type
_entity_poly.pdbx_seq_one_letter_code
_entity_poly.pdbx_strand_id
1 'polypeptide(L)'
;FLDTLEFQTKLGNNALFGMEEFSEGNVKRAVRQYEKKINLIIGNPPYNANQKSENDNNKNKVYIDLDKRIKDTYVNLSSAQKTKQYDMYKRFIRWASDRIKSEDDGIIAFITNNAYLDSRQDDGFRKSVQKEFDYIYIIYFKGNERKRNKSEGGNVFNIQTGVAIMFLIKKGVSEKQNKINPLNQKKANIKYYNIGDFLSGDKKLMSLQQDISFFDFEDIIPDNKGQWLNQTNNDFYEHTALIDKNVKNQKVGKAIEQKAIFKLFTLGVSTNRDNWAYDFDKEQLEKKIKCFLKIYNNERKKWADKKLNDANFNDNLDYSIKWSEHLKNQLIQNKEIKFNKKSIVKCLY
;
A
#
# COMPACT_ATOMS: atom_id res chain seq x y z
N PHE A 1 6.74 0.29 26.38
CA PHE A 1 5.81 -0.15 25.33
C PHE A 1 6.63 -0.79 24.23
N LEU A 2 6.30 -2.02 23.80
CA LEU A 2 6.90 -2.69 22.67
C LEU A 2 6.03 -2.46 21.43
N ASP A 3 6.67 -2.15 20.30
CA ASP A 3 5.98 -2.08 19.02
C ASP A 3 5.59 -3.50 18.59
N THR A 4 4.29 -3.74 18.43
CA THR A 4 3.74 -5.06 18.10
C THR A 4 4.34 -5.62 16.80
N LEU A 5 4.62 -4.77 15.81
CA LEU A 5 5.13 -5.19 14.50
C LEU A 5 6.64 -5.42 14.49
N GLU A 6 7.39 -4.79 15.40
CA GLU A 6 8.85 -4.90 15.47
C GLU A 6 9.32 -6.13 16.25
N PHE A 7 8.50 -6.59 17.18
CA PHE A 7 8.87 -7.64 18.12
C PHE A 7 9.10 -9.01 17.45
N GLN A 8 8.37 -9.28 16.36
CA GLN A 8 8.47 -10.54 15.63
C GLN A 8 9.87 -10.78 15.04
N THR A 9 10.56 -9.71 14.66
CA THR A 9 11.85 -9.73 13.98
C THR A 9 13.02 -10.00 14.90
N LYS A 10 12.93 -9.53 16.13
CA LYS A 10 14.05 -9.64 17.08
C LYS A 10 14.17 -11.01 17.77
N LEU A 11 13.08 -11.80 17.77
CA LEU A 11 13.08 -13.15 18.38
C LEU A 11 13.53 -14.26 17.44
N GLY A 12 13.42 -14.08 16.10
CA GLY A 12 13.78 -15.11 15.11
C GLY A 12 15.26 -15.28 14.82
N ASN A 13 16.08 -14.23 15.01
CA ASN A 13 17.51 -14.27 14.70
C ASN A 13 18.32 -13.60 15.82
N ASN A 14 18.80 -14.39 16.80
CA ASN A 14 19.66 -13.93 17.90
C ASN A 14 19.07 -12.76 18.73
N ALA A 15 17.97 -13.01 19.37
CA ALA A 15 17.16 -12.07 20.13
C ALA A 15 17.87 -11.38 21.33
N LEU A 16 19.10 -11.72 21.62
CA LEU A 16 19.88 -11.15 22.73
C LEU A 16 20.73 -9.93 22.31
N PHE A 17 21.06 -9.79 21.03
CA PHE A 17 21.85 -8.65 20.52
C PHE A 17 20.95 -7.48 20.14
N GLY A 18 20.86 -6.46 20.98
CA GLY A 18 20.08 -5.23 20.77
C GLY A 18 18.94 -5.01 21.78
N MET A 19 18.82 -5.88 22.77
CA MET A 19 17.89 -5.70 23.89
C MET A 19 18.59 -5.22 25.18
N GLU A 20 19.82 -4.79 25.08
CA GLU A 20 20.62 -4.28 26.21
C GLU A 20 20.00 -3.08 26.90
N GLU A 21 19.11 -2.34 26.21
CA GLU A 21 18.34 -1.21 26.76
C GLU A 21 17.08 -1.63 27.54
N PHE A 22 16.67 -2.90 27.49
CA PHE A 22 15.46 -3.36 28.18
C PHE A 22 15.82 -4.16 29.42
N SER A 23 15.07 -3.94 30.51
CA SER A 23 15.24 -4.77 31.70
C SER A 23 14.96 -6.25 31.36
N GLU A 24 15.78 -7.16 31.91
CA GLU A 24 15.67 -8.62 31.71
C GLU A 24 14.22 -9.15 31.93
N GLY A 25 13.51 -8.57 32.90
CA GLY A 25 12.13 -8.92 33.18
C GLY A 25 11.14 -8.53 32.05
N ASN A 26 11.42 -7.45 31.31
CA ASN A 26 10.60 -7.05 30.17
C ASN A 26 10.85 -7.96 28.96
N VAL A 27 12.07 -8.36 28.74
CA VAL A 27 12.45 -9.31 27.68
C VAL A 27 11.77 -10.65 27.93
N LYS A 28 11.88 -11.21 29.15
CA LYS A 28 11.24 -12.49 29.51
C LYS A 28 9.71 -12.45 29.33
N ARG A 29 9.07 -11.32 29.66
CA ARG A 29 7.62 -11.15 29.45
C ARG A 29 7.27 -11.12 27.97
N ALA A 30 8.03 -10.41 27.16
CA ALA A 30 7.83 -10.28 25.74
C ALA A 30 8.00 -11.64 25.01
N VAL A 31 9.05 -12.40 25.35
CA VAL A 31 9.28 -13.76 24.85
C VAL A 31 8.09 -14.66 25.20
N ARG A 32 7.67 -14.68 26.46
CA ARG A 32 6.53 -15.49 26.90
C ARG A 32 5.21 -15.12 26.21
N GLN A 33 4.98 -13.83 25.89
CA GLN A 33 3.82 -13.41 25.11
C GLN A 33 3.91 -13.88 23.66
N TYR A 34 5.09 -13.84 23.08
CA TYR A 34 5.30 -14.31 21.70
C TYR A 34 5.12 -15.82 21.56
N GLU A 35 5.58 -16.60 22.54
CA GLU A 35 5.47 -18.07 22.54
C GLU A 35 4.05 -18.57 22.79
N LYS A 36 3.17 -17.72 23.35
CA LYS A 36 1.76 -18.09 23.55
C LYS A 36 1.08 -18.40 22.22
N LYS A 37 0.38 -19.52 22.20
CA LYS A 37 -0.57 -19.85 21.14
C LYS A 37 -1.70 -18.82 21.10
N ILE A 38 -1.95 -18.27 19.94
CA ILE A 38 -3.01 -17.28 19.69
C ILE A 38 -3.94 -17.84 18.62
N ASN A 39 -5.21 -18.00 18.97
CA ASN A 39 -6.24 -18.49 18.07
C ASN A 39 -7.22 -17.38 17.62
N LEU A 40 -7.22 -16.23 18.31
CA LEU A 40 -8.10 -15.12 17.98
C LEU A 40 -7.32 -13.80 18.05
N ILE A 41 -7.35 -13.05 16.95
CA ILE A 41 -6.77 -11.71 16.86
C ILE A 41 -7.86 -10.75 16.39
N ILE A 42 -8.23 -9.79 17.25
CA ILE A 42 -9.23 -8.76 16.93
C ILE A 42 -8.54 -7.40 16.98
N GLY A 43 -8.86 -6.52 16.03
CA GLY A 43 -8.26 -5.19 16.03
C GLY A 43 -8.81 -4.22 15.00
N ASN A 44 -8.40 -2.96 15.19
CA ASN A 44 -8.63 -1.86 14.25
C ASN A 44 -7.26 -1.27 13.90
N PRO A 45 -6.53 -1.86 12.94
CA PRO A 45 -5.20 -1.38 12.57
C PRO A 45 -5.27 0.02 11.92
N PRO A 46 -4.21 0.83 12.04
CA PRO A 46 -4.16 2.15 11.42
C PRO A 46 -4.32 2.10 9.90
N TYR A 47 -5.07 3.06 9.33
CA TYR A 47 -5.34 3.13 7.88
C TYR A 47 -4.33 3.98 7.11
N ASN A 48 -3.20 4.32 7.72
CA ASN A 48 -2.19 5.21 7.15
C ASN A 48 -1.55 4.58 5.91
N ALA A 49 -1.89 5.11 4.73
CA ALA A 49 -1.22 4.79 3.50
C ALA A 49 0.03 5.66 3.36
N ASN A 50 1.21 5.03 3.22
CA ASN A 50 2.48 5.61 2.74
C ASN A 50 2.68 7.12 3.05
N GLN A 51 2.46 7.53 4.28
CA GLN A 51 2.68 8.92 4.66
C GLN A 51 4.18 9.19 4.70
N LYS A 52 4.63 9.96 3.71
CA LYS A 52 6.00 10.50 3.64
C LYS A 52 6.09 11.91 4.21
N SER A 53 5.01 12.44 4.78
CA SER A 53 5.03 13.80 5.32
C SER A 53 5.69 13.80 6.69
N GLU A 54 6.78 14.51 6.81
CA GLU A 54 7.57 14.65 8.04
C GLU A 54 6.92 15.61 9.05
N ASN A 55 5.86 16.33 8.65
CA ASN A 55 5.27 17.41 9.45
C ASN A 55 4.59 16.96 10.74
N ASP A 56 4.31 15.65 10.93
CA ASP A 56 3.56 15.17 12.09
C ASP A 56 4.22 13.99 12.81
N ASN A 57 5.52 13.77 12.69
CA ASN A 57 6.21 12.56 13.21
C ASN A 57 5.56 11.23 12.76
N ASN A 58 4.80 11.25 11.67
CA ASN A 58 3.93 10.17 11.22
C ASN A 58 4.50 9.42 10.00
N LYS A 59 5.82 9.46 9.84
CA LYS A 59 6.52 8.68 8.81
C LYS A 59 6.31 7.19 9.09
N ASN A 60 5.79 6.46 8.12
CA ASN A 60 5.66 5.01 8.25
C ASN A 60 7.03 4.39 8.50
N LYS A 61 7.22 3.86 9.69
CA LYS A 61 8.43 3.12 10.08
C LYS A 61 8.65 1.96 9.11
N VAL A 62 9.89 1.66 8.79
CA VAL A 62 10.27 0.49 8.00
C VAL A 62 10.42 -0.70 8.95
N TYR A 63 9.72 -1.78 8.65
CA TYR A 63 9.78 -3.04 9.40
C TYR A 63 10.45 -4.09 8.51
N ILE A 64 11.79 -4.18 8.58
CA ILE A 64 12.63 -4.90 7.60
C ILE A 64 12.11 -6.32 7.32
N ASP A 65 11.88 -7.13 8.35
CA ASP A 65 11.48 -8.52 8.16
C ASP A 65 10.01 -8.65 7.77
N LEU A 66 9.13 -7.84 8.37
CA LEU A 66 7.72 -7.81 8.00
C LEU A 66 7.53 -7.33 6.56
N ASP A 67 8.27 -6.31 6.14
CA ASP A 67 8.25 -5.80 4.77
C ASP A 67 8.83 -6.83 3.79
N LYS A 68 9.84 -7.63 4.20
CA LYS A 68 10.31 -8.78 3.45
C LYS A 68 9.21 -9.84 3.31
N ARG A 69 8.48 -10.16 4.38
CA ARG A 69 7.33 -11.09 4.33
C ARG A 69 6.25 -10.58 3.37
N ILE A 70 5.91 -9.28 3.41
CA ILE A 70 4.97 -8.67 2.46
C ILE A 70 5.48 -8.80 1.02
N LYS A 71 6.78 -8.59 0.79
CA LYS A 71 7.39 -8.76 -0.53
C LYS A 71 7.24 -10.20 -1.02
N ASP A 72 7.54 -11.17 -0.18
CA ASP A 72 7.54 -12.60 -0.53
C ASP A 72 6.11 -13.15 -0.73
N THR A 73 5.09 -12.52 -0.15
CA THR A 73 3.70 -12.91 -0.24
C THR A 73 2.90 -12.00 -1.19
N TYR A 74 2.54 -10.79 -0.75
CA TYR A 74 1.63 -9.91 -1.47
C TYR A 74 2.23 -9.35 -2.76
N VAL A 75 3.51 -8.93 -2.70
CA VAL A 75 4.17 -8.29 -3.84
C VAL A 75 4.50 -9.30 -4.93
N ASN A 76 4.98 -10.49 -4.58
CA ASN A 76 5.37 -11.52 -5.55
C ASN A 76 4.17 -12.12 -6.30
N LEU A 77 2.98 -12.12 -5.68
CA LEU A 77 1.74 -12.59 -6.31
C LEU A 77 1.02 -11.51 -7.10
N SER A 78 1.46 -10.24 -7.02
CA SER A 78 0.82 -9.12 -7.70
C SER A 78 1.33 -8.95 -9.12
N SER A 79 0.39 -8.76 -10.05
CA SER A 79 0.65 -8.34 -11.44
C SER A 79 0.66 -6.82 -11.63
N ALA A 80 0.28 -6.04 -10.60
CA ALA A 80 0.12 -4.59 -10.63
C ALA A 80 1.33 -3.83 -10.03
N GLN A 81 1.24 -2.50 -9.98
CA GLN A 81 2.24 -1.66 -9.28
C GLN A 81 2.23 -1.94 -7.77
N LYS A 82 3.41 -2.07 -7.17
CA LYS A 82 3.65 -2.75 -5.89
C LYS A 82 3.77 -1.84 -4.66
N THR A 83 3.67 -0.51 -4.84
CA THR A 83 3.98 0.48 -3.79
C THR A 83 2.97 0.54 -2.63
N LYS A 84 1.70 0.23 -2.88
CA LYS A 84 0.63 0.28 -1.86
C LYS A 84 0.50 -0.98 -1.00
N GLN A 85 1.36 -1.99 -1.20
CA GLN A 85 1.29 -3.22 -0.41
C GLN A 85 1.82 -3.04 1.01
N TYR A 86 2.53 -1.94 1.28
CA TYR A 86 3.14 -1.63 2.58
C TYR A 86 2.30 -0.70 3.45
N ASP A 87 1.01 -0.57 3.18
CA ASP A 87 0.08 0.17 4.04
C ASP A 87 -0.02 -0.50 5.43
N MET A 88 -0.18 0.31 6.49
CA MET A 88 -0.11 -0.19 7.86
C MET A 88 -1.10 -1.31 8.14
N TYR A 89 -2.36 -1.19 7.68
CA TYR A 89 -3.34 -2.26 7.91
C TYR A 89 -2.93 -3.60 7.28
N LYS A 90 -2.25 -3.59 6.12
CA LYS A 90 -1.73 -4.80 5.48
C LYS A 90 -0.55 -5.40 6.24
N ARG A 91 0.29 -4.56 6.84
CA ARG A 91 1.35 -5.00 7.75
C ARG A 91 0.76 -5.71 8.97
N PHE A 92 -0.30 -5.16 9.57
CA PHE A 92 -1.00 -5.80 10.67
C PHE A 92 -1.65 -7.12 10.26
N ILE A 93 -2.26 -7.19 9.06
CA ILE A 93 -2.81 -8.46 8.55
C ILE A 93 -1.69 -9.48 8.33
N ARG A 94 -0.56 -9.07 7.75
CA ARG A 94 0.58 -9.99 7.55
C ARG A 94 1.13 -10.48 8.89
N TRP A 95 1.34 -9.59 9.83
CA TRP A 95 1.76 -9.93 11.18
C TRP A 95 0.77 -10.92 11.84
N ALA A 96 -0.51 -10.64 11.81
CA ALA A 96 -1.54 -11.50 12.38
C ALA A 96 -1.57 -12.88 11.70
N SER A 97 -1.45 -12.93 10.37
CA SER A 97 -1.38 -14.18 9.60
C SER A 97 -0.17 -15.03 10.00
N ASP A 98 1.00 -14.41 10.22
CA ASP A 98 2.21 -15.09 10.67
C ASP A 98 2.14 -15.51 12.14
N ARG A 99 1.28 -14.87 12.96
CA ARG A 99 1.05 -15.24 14.37
C ARG A 99 0.16 -16.47 14.54
N ILE A 100 -0.74 -16.73 13.60
CA ILE A 100 -1.55 -17.96 13.59
C ILE A 100 -0.78 -19.01 12.79
N LYS A 101 -0.25 -20.01 13.48
CA LYS A 101 0.51 -21.09 12.87
C LYS A 101 -0.35 -21.89 11.88
N SER A 102 0.29 -22.55 10.92
CA SER A 102 -0.40 -23.29 9.86
C SER A 102 -1.19 -24.49 10.39
N GLU A 103 -0.73 -25.09 11.46
CA GLU A 103 -1.33 -26.24 12.13
C GLU A 103 -2.43 -25.89 13.12
N ASP A 104 -2.62 -24.60 13.40
CA ASP A 104 -3.57 -24.13 14.40
C ASP A 104 -4.88 -23.61 13.75
N ASP A 105 -5.99 -23.87 14.42
CA ASP A 105 -7.22 -23.12 14.17
C ASP A 105 -7.05 -21.68 14.61
N GLY A 106 -7.57 -20.75 13.79
CA GLY A 106 -7.45 -19.34 14.15
C GLY A 106 -8.36 -18.41 13.38
N ILE A 107 -8.68 -17.30 14.02
CA ILE A 107 -9.51 -16.23 13.46
C ILE A 107 -8.79 -14.90 13.60
N ILE A 108 -8.72 -14.16 12.51
CA ILE A 108 -8.34 -12.75 12.50
C ILE A 108 -9.59 -11.95 12.15
N ALA A 109 -9.99 -11.03 13.02
CA ALA A 109 -11.13 -10.15 12.82
C ALA A 109 -10.68 -8.69 12.86
N PHE A 110 -10.50 -8.09 11.71
CA PHE A 110 -10.06 -6.70 11.60
C PHE A 110 -11.08 -5.81 10.93
N ILE A 111 -11.28 -4.63 11.51
CA ILE A 111 -11.93 -3.52 10.80
C ILE A 111 -10.86 -2.69 10.13
N THR A 112 -10.97 -2.47 8.82
CA THR A 112 -9.89 -1.87 8.02
C THR A 112 -10.43 -0.97 6.93
N ASN A 113 -9.51 -0.24 6.28
CA ASN A 113 -9.76 0.37 4.98
C ASN A 113 -10.22 -0.70 3.97
N ASN A 114 -11.27 -0.41 3.22
CA ASN A 114 -11.89 -1.33 2.27
C ASN A 114 -11.25 -1.35 0.87
N ALA A 115 -10.16 -0.61 0.64
CA ALA A 115 -9.54 -0.50 -0.68
C ALA A 115 -9.09 -1.85 -1.27
N TYR A 116 -8.74 -2.82 -0.42
CA TYR A 116 -8.31 -4.15 -0.88
C TYR A 116 -9.40 -4.94 -1.60
N LEU A 117 -10.67 -4.57 -1.45
CA LEU A 117 -11.80 -5.29 -2.05
C LEU A 117 -11.85 -5.13 -3.58
N ASP A 118 -11.61 -3.91 -4.06
CA ASP A 118 -11.80 -3.55 -5.47
C ASP A 118 -10.55 -2.93 -6.14
N SER A 119 -9.52 -2.58 -5.38
CA SER A 119 -8.31 -2.00 -5.92
C SER A 119 -7.54 -3.00 -6.78
N ARG A 120 -7.22 -2.59 -8.00
CA ARG A 120 -6.41 -3.39 -8.93
C ARG A 120 -5.01 -3.70 -8.38
N GLN A 121 -4.48 -2.84 -7.51
CA GLN A 121 -3.14 -3.00 -6.94
C GLN A 121 -3.09 -4.06 -5.82
N ASP A 122 -4.25 -4.52 -5.35
CA ASP A 122 -4.38 -5.44 -4.23
C ASP A 122 -4.62 -6.90 -4.65
N ASP A 123 -4.41 -7.21 -5.92
CA ASP A 123 -4.53 -8.56 -6.46
C ASP A 123 -3.61 -9.56 -5.75
N GLY A 124 -2.37 -9.18 -5.47
CA GLY A 124 -1.42 -10.03 -4.77
C GLY A 124 -1.78 -10.27 -3.30
N PHE A 125 -2.30 -9.25 -2.61
CA PHE A 125 -2.85 -9.39 -1.25
C PHE A 125 -4.01 -10.39 -1.25
N ARG A 126 -5.01 -10.19 -2.12
CA ARG A 126 -6.16 -11.08 -2.22
C ARG A 126 -5.76 -12.52 -2.51
N LYS A 127 -4.85 -12.73 -3.47
CA LYS A 127 -4.33 -14.08 -3.79
C LYS A 127 -3.60 -14.73 -2.62
N SER A 128 -2.87 -13.94 -1.81
CA SER A 128 -2.16 -14.46 -0.64
C SER A 128 -3.11 -14.93 0.45
N VAL A 129 -4.06 -14.07 0.85
CA VAL A 129 -5.02 -14.46 1.91
C VAL A 129 -5.92 -15.63 1.48
N GLN A 130 -6.27 -15.74 0.19
CA GLN A 130 -7.00 -16.90 -0.34
C GLN A 130 -6.24 -18.22 -0.23
N LYS A 131 -4.91 -18.18 -0.29
CA LYS A 131 -4.06 -19.37 -0.14
C LYS A 131 -3.85 -19.78 1.31
N GLU A 132 -3.88 -18.80 2.21
CA GLU A 132 -3.49 -19.00 3.60
C GLU A 132 -4.66 -19.33 4.52
N PHE A 133 -5.90 -18.99 4.13
CA PHE A 133 -7.09 -19.15 4.96
C PHE A 133 -8.12 -20.06 4.28
N ASP A 134 -9.01 -20.65 5.06
CA ASP A 134 -10.09 -21.53 4.57
C ASP A 134 -11.35 -20.76 4.27
N TYR A 135 -11.66 -19.74 5.09
CA TYR A 135 -12.82 -18.88 4.89
C TYR A 135 -12.43 -17.41 5.06
N ILE A 136 -13.04 -16.56 4.25
CA ILE A 136 -12.92 -15.12 4.31
C ILE A 136 -14.33 -14.55 4.35
N TYR A 137 -14.73 -13.93 5.46
CA TYR A 137 -15.99 -13.22 5.55
C TYR A 137 -15.72 -11.72 5.50
N ILE A 138 -16.53 -10.99 4.74
CA ILE A 138 -16.39 -9.55 4.55
C ILE A 138 -17.73 -8.90 4.80
N ILE A 139 -17.77 -7.95 5.73
CA ILE A 139 -18.89 -7.03 5.92
C ILE A 139 -18.46 -5.67 5.40
N TYR A 140 -19.07 -5.23 4.31
CA TYR A 140 -18.69 -4.01 3.58
C TYR A 140 -19.55 -2.83 4.01
N PHE A 141 -18.96 -1.88 4.72
CA PHE A 141 -19.66 -0.71 5.25
C PHE A 141 -19.76 0.46 4.27
N LYS A 142 -19.09 0.40 3.11
CA LYS A 142 -19.03 1.56 2.22
C LYS A 142 -18.45 2.82 2.91
N GLY A 143 -19.08 3.97 2.72
CA GLY A 143 -18.69 5.21 3.38
C GLY A 143 -17.42 5.87 2.82
N ASN A 144 -17.09 5.61 1.54
CA ASN A 144 -15.95 6.22 0.89
C ASN A 144 -16.34 7.57 0.27
N GLU A 145 -16.12 8.65 1.00
CA GLU A 145 -16.43 10.01 0.55
C GLU A 145 -15.66 10.44 -0.70
N ARG A 146 -14.46 9.87 -0.91
CA ARG A 146 -13.63 10.18 -2.08
C ARG A 146 -14.24 9.68 -3.39
N LYS A 147 -15.07 8.64 -3.34
CA LYS A 147 -15.80 8.15 -4.52
C LYS A 147 -16.91 9.11 -4.97
N ARG A 148 -17.28 10.10 -4.14
CA ARG A 148 -18.37 11.04 -4.39
C ARG A 148 -19.70 10.39 -4.82
N ASN A 149 -19.89 9.14 -4.47
CA ASN A 149 -21.08 8.38 -4.77
C ASN A 149 -22.03 8.44 -3.57
N LYS A 150 -23.22 9.00 -3.76
CA LYS A 150 -24.23 9.14 -2.70
C LYS A 150 -24.68 7.79 -2.12
N SER A 151 -24.60 6.70 -2.89
CA SER A 151 -24.94 5.36 -2.41
C SER A 151 -23.98 4.85 -1.33
N GLU A 152 -22.78 5.41 -1.23
CA GLU A 152 -21.83 5.07 -0.15
C GLU A 152 -22.39 5.38 1.25
N GLY A 153 -23.30 6.36 1.36
CA GLY A 153 -23.87 6.79 2.64
C GLY A 153 -22.83 7.38 3.60
N GLY A 154 -23.18 7.49 4.87
CA GLY A 154 -22.28 8.02 5.90
C GLY A 154 -21.15 7.05 6.27
N ASN A 155 -19.99 7.58 6.64
CA ASN A 155 -18.87 6.79 7.17
C ASN A 155 -19.07 6.50 8.66
N VAL A 156 -18.80 5.28 9.11
CA VAL A 156 -18.97 4.85 10.51
C VAL A 156 -17.96 5.47 11.49
N PHE A 157 -16.84 6.00 10.99
CA PHE A 157 -15.78 6.64 11.78
C PHE A 157 -15.59 8.12 11.45
N ASN A 158 -16.47 8.71 10.65
CA ASN A 158 -16.35 10.10 10.16
C ASN A 158 -15.01 10.38 9.44
N ILE A 159 -14.53 9.39 8.67
CA ILE A 159 -13.31 9.48 7.86
C ILE A 159 -13.64 9.41 6.37
N GLN A 160 -12.74 9.93 5.53
CA GLN A 160 -12.95 9.96 4.07
C GLN A 160 -12.80 8.60 3.38
N THR A 161 -12.29 7.60 4.08
CA THR A 161 -11.97 6.28 3.53
C THR A 161 -13.04 5.28 3.91
N GLY A 162 -13.54 4.53 2.94
CA GLY A 162 -14.50 3.47 3.20
C GLY A 162 -13.92 2.35 4.07
N VAL A 163 -14.81 1.65 4.78
CA VAL A 163 -14.45 0.67 5.82
C VAL A 163 -15.08 -0.68 5.53
N ALA A 164 -14.40 -1.75 5.93
CA ALA A 164 -14.93 -3.11 5.95
C ALA A 164 -14.43 -3.87 7.16
N ILE A 165 -15.23 -4.81 7.68
CA ILE A 165 -14.76 -5.84 8.60
C ILE A 165 -14.37 -7.05 7.75
N MET A 166 -13.20 -7.61 8.04
CA MET A 166 -12.72 -8.83 7.41
C MET A 166 -12.41 -9.87 8.48
N PHE A 167 -13.03 -11.04 8.34
CA PHE A 167 -12.69 -12.22 9.14
C PHE A 167 -11.89 -13.17 8.24
N LEU A 168 -10.70 -13.52 8.68
CA LEU A 168 -9.86 -14.54 8.07
C LEU A 168 -9.84 -15.75 9.00
N ILE A 169 -10.38 -16.86 8.52
CA ILE A 169 -10.56 -18.07 9.32
C ILE A 169 -9.66 -19.17 8.76
N LYS A 170 -8.81 -19.69 9.60
CA LYS A 170 -7.94 -20.82 9.33
C LYS A 170 -8.39 -22.03 10.13
N LYS A 171 -8.50 -23.17 9.48
CA LYS A 171 -8.69 -24.47 10.13
C LYS A 171 -7.34 -25.18 10.17
N GLY A 172 -6.94 -25.63 11.34
CA GLY A 172 -5.72 -26.42 11.53
C GLY A 172 -5.74 -27.68 10.68
N VAL A 173 -4.64 -27.99 10.07
CA VAL A 173 -4.50 -29.20 9.26
C VAL A 173 -4.22 -30.38 10.19
N SER A 174 -5.18 -31.30 10.34
CA SER A 174 -4.90 -32.55 11.04
C SER A 174 -3.85 -33.36 10.24
N GLU A 175 -2.92 -34.02 10.93
CA GLU A 175 -1.82 -34.81 10.31
C GLU A 175 -2.30 -35.82 9.24
N LYS A 176 -3.56 -36.22 9.28
CA LYS A 176 -4.17 -37.14 8.31
C LYS A 176 -4.50 -36.48 6.94
N GLN A 177 -4.62 -35.15 6.88
CA GLN A 177 -4.97 -34.44 5.62
C GLN A 177 -3.74 -34.00 4.82
N ASN A 178 -2.55 -34.00 5.39
CA ASN A 178 -1.29 -33.62 4.71
C ASN A 178 -0.83 -34.58 3.59
N LYS A 179 -1.51 -35.72 3.40
CA LYS A 179 -1.13 -36.73 2.39
C LYS A 179 -1.94 -36.66 1.08
N ILE A 180 -2.86 -35.75 0.95
CA ILE A 180 -3.73 -35.66 -0.24
C ILE A 180 -3.28 -34.46 -1.10
N ASN A 181 -2.48 -34.78 -2.10
CA ASN A 181 -2.23 -34.08 -3.35
C ASN A 181 -1.85 -32.58 -3.30
N PRO A 182 -0.56 -32.21 -3.49
CA PRO A 182 -0.10 -30.81 -3.53
C PRO A 182 -0.61 -30.01 -4.74
N LEU A 183 -1.32 -30.61 -5.69
CA LEU A 183 -1.83 -29.95 -6.89
C LEU A 183 -3.22 -29.31 -6.72
N ASN A 184 -4.00 -29.69 -5.71
CA ASN A 184 -5.25 -29.02 -5.36
C ASN A 184 -5.01 -27.99 -4.25
N GLN A 185 -4.45 -26.83 -4.58
CA GLN A 185 -4.40 -25.70 -3.67
C GLN A 185 -5.84 -25.27 -3.36
N LYS A 186 -6.33 -25.67 -2.19
CA LYS A 186 -7.63 -25.27 -1.68
C LYS A 186 -7.63 -23.74 -1.57
N LYS A 187 -8.48 -23.07 -2.34
CA LYS A 187 -8.70 -21.63 -2.21
C LYS A 187 -9.76 -21.39 -1.13
N ALA A 188 -9.60 -20.28 -0.39
CA ALA A 188 -10.57 -19.87 0.60
C ALA A 188 -11.96 -19.68 0.01
N ASN A 189 -13.00 -20.07 0.76
CA ASN A 189 -14.38 -19.69 0.48
C ASN A 189 -14.60 -18.24 0.92
N ILE A 190 -15.01 -17.37 0.00
CA ILE A 190 -15.18 -15.94 0.28
C ILE A 190 -16.67 -15.64 0.37
N LYS A 191 -17.06 -15.09 1.50
CA LYS A 191 -18.41 -14.68 1.83
C LYS A 191 -18.47 -13.16 1.99
N TYR A 192 -19.37 -12.51 1.32
CA TYR A 192 -19.48 -11.06 1.27
C TYR A 192 -20.87 -10.58 1.62
N TYR A 193 -20.94 -9.59 2.47
CA TYR A 193 -22.19 -8.92 2.84
C TYR A 193 -22.03 -7.41 2.63
N ASN A 194 -22.93 -6.82 1.88
CA ASN A 194 -23.04 -5.38 1.68
C ASN A 194 -24.11 -4.81 2.62
N ILE A 195 -23.71 -3.91 3.49
CA ILE A 195 -24.61 -3.37 4.52
C ILE A 195 -25.78 -2.53 3.96
N GLY A 196 -25.76 -2.21 2.68
CA GLY A 196 -26.81 -1.45 2.00
C GLY A 196 -26.39 -0.05 1.57
N ASP A 197 -27.25 0.55 0.75
CA ASP A 197 -27.03 1.87 0.15
C ASP A 197 -27.69 2.98 0.98
N PHE A 198 -27.14 4.18 0.90
CA PHE A 198 -27.70 5.43 1.47
C PHE A 198 -27.85 5.44 3.01
N LEU A 199 -27.26 4.48 3.72
CA LEU A 199 -27.37 4.42 5.18
C LEU A 199 -26.42 5.42 5.84
N SER A 200 -26.89 6.08 6.91
CA SER A 200 -26.02 6.86 7.80
C SER A 200 -25.06 5.94 8.57
N GLY A 201 -23.95 6.50 9.08
CA GLY A 201 -23.00 5.75 9.90
C GLY A 201 -23.68 5.02 11.08
N ASP A 202 -24.57 5.71 11.80
CA ASP A 202 -25.30 5.14 12.94
C ASP A 202 -26.20 3.97 12.54
N LYS A 203 -26.93 4.10 11.42
CA LYS A 203 -27.77 3.00 10.92
C LYS A 203 -26.96 1.77 10.54
N LYS A 204 -25.77 1.97 9.96
CA LYS A 204 -24.84 0.88 9.67
C LYS A 204 -24.35 0.18 10.94
N LEU A 205 -24.05 0.93 12.02
CA LEU A 205 -23.68 0.35 13.30
C LEU A 205 -24.84 -0.39 13.95
N MET A 206 -26.05 0.17 13.88
CA MET A 206 -27.26 -0.50 14.41
C MET A 206 -27.53 -1.85 13.73
N SER A 207 -27.29 -1.96 12.42
CA SER A 207 -27.49 -3.22 11.69
C SER A 207 -26.52 -4.34 12.13
N LEU A 208 -25.40 -4.01 12.79
CA LEU A 208 -24.51 -5.01 13.38
C LEU A 208 -24.98 -5.61 14.72
N GLN A 209 -26.02 -5.05 15.31
CA GLN A 209 -26.53 -5.55 16.61
C GLN A 209 -27.30 -6.86 16.47
N GLN A 210 -27.62 -7.28 15.26
CA GLN A 210 -28.25 -8.57 14.99
C GLN A 210 -27.23 -9.72 14.99
N ASP A 211 -27.70 -10.93 15.20
CA ASP A 211 -26.89 -12.13 15.10
C ASP A 211 -26.31 -12.28 13.67
N ILE A 212 -25.11 -12.82 13.57
CA ILE A 212 -24.41 -12.99 12.29
C ILE A 212 -25.17 -13.90 11.31
N SER A 213 -26.03 -14.79 11.81
CA SER A 213 -26.88 -15.66 11.00
C SER A 213 -27.94 -14.91 10.20
N PHE A 214 -28.26 -13.66 10.57
CA PHE A 214 -29.19 -12.81 9.82
C PHE A 214 -28.52 -12.06 8.66
N PHE A 215 -27.19 -12.16 8.52
CA PHE A 215 -26.51 -11.57 7.38
C PHE A 215 -26.58 -12.53 6.18
N ASP A 216 -27.22 -12.08 5.12
CA ASP A 216 -27.29 -12.82 3.87
C ASP A 216 -25.96 -12.66 3.09
N PHE A 217 -25.02 -13.55 3.38
CA PHE A 217 -23.71 -13.55 2.75
C PHE A 217 -23.74 -14.15 1.36
N GLU A 218 -23.35 -13.39 0.37
CA GLU A 218 -23.13 -13.84 -0.99
C GLU A 218 -21.76 -14.53 -1.15
N ASP A 219 -21.69 -15.57 -2.00
CA ASP A 219 -20.43 -16.21 -2.35
C ASP A 219 -19.70 -15.39 -3.44
N ILE A 220 -18.42 -15.07 -3.19
CA ILE A 220 -17.55 -14.46 -4.18
C ILE A 220 -16.68 -15.54 -4.81
N ILE A 221 -16.77 -15.69 -6.13
CA ILE A 221 -15.86 -16.49 -6.94
C ILE A 221 -14.89 -15.50 -7.62
N PRO A 222 -13.62 -15.43 -7.20
CA PRO A 222 -12.65 -14.52 -7.81
C PRO A 222 -12.41 -14.85 -9.29
N ASP A 223 -12.25 -13.81 -10.11
CA ASP A 223 -11.86 -13.97 -11.50
C ASP A 223 -10.40 -14.45 -11.66
N ASN A 224 -9.98 -14.70 -12.91
CA ASN A 224 -8.63 -15.15 -13.24
C ASN A 224 -7.52 -14.15 -12.81
N LYS A 225 -7.88 -12.88 -12.57
CA LYS A 225 -6.97 -11.83 -12.11
C LYS A 225 -6.96 -11.70 -10.58
N GLY A 226 -7.81 -12.47 -9.88
CA GLY A 226 -7.98 -12.39 -8.43
C GLY A 226 -8.80 -11.18 -7.98
N GLN A 227 -9.70 -10.67 -8.83
CA GLN A 227 -10.65 -9.64 -8.43
C GLN A 227 -11.79 -10.27 -7.66
N TRP A 228 -12.16 -9.66 -6.53
CA TRP A 228 -13.30 -10.10 -5.71
C TRP A 228 -14.57 -9.36 -6.12
N LEU A 229 -14.48 -8.04 -6.24
CA LEU A 229 -15.56 -7.16 -6.67
C LEU A 229 -15.23 -6.51 -8.01
N ASN A 230 -16.24 -5.94 -8.66
CA ASN A 230 -16.10 -5.28 -9.97
C ASN A 230 -15.44 -6.18 -11.02
N GLN A 231 -15.78 -7.47 -10.97
CA GLN A 231 -15.37 -8.42 -11.99
C GLN A 231 -16.04 -8.02 -13.30
N THR A 232 -15.23 -7.76 -14.29
CA THR A 232 -15.72 -7.48 -15.64
C THR A 232 -15.37 -8.65 -16.52
N ASN A 233 -16.34 -9.46 -16.89
CA ASN A 233 -16.24 -10.37 -18.01
C ASN A 233 -16.29 -9.57 -19.32
N ASN A 234 -15.45 -8.55 -19.42
CA ASN A 234 -15.40 -7.75 -20.62
C ASN A 234 -14.22 -8.19 -21.48
N ASP A 235 -14.41 -8.04 -22.75
CA ASP A 235 -13.46 -8.21 -23.83
C ASP A 235 -12.43 -7.07 -23.94
N PHE A 236 -12.30 -6.24 -22.87
CA PHE A 236 -11.42 -5.05 -22.84
C PHE A 236 -10.00 -5.35 -23.30
N TYR A 237 -9.47 -6.54 -22.98
CA TYR A 237 -8.13 -6.93 -23.39
C TYR A 237 -8.05 -7.48 -24.81
N GLU A 238 -9.19 -7.77 -25.43
CA GLU A 238 -9.30 -8.15 -26.83
C GLU A 238 -9.33 -6.91 -27.74
N HIS A 239 -9.68 -5.77 -27.16
CA HIS A 239 -9.67 -4.50 -27.89
C HIS A 239 -8.25 -3.95 -28.07
N THR A 240 -8.05 -3.28 -29.21
CA THR A 240 -6.80 -2.58 -29.46
C THR A 240 -6.62 -1.45 -28.44
N ALA A 241 -5.50 -1.46 -27.70
CA ALA A 241 -5.20 -0.45 -26.72
C ALA A 241 -5.09 0.95 -27.36
N LEU A 242 -5.60 1.98 -26.69
CA LEU A 242 -5.39 3.36 -27.16
C LEU A 242 -3.91 3.72 -27.18
N ILE A 243 -3.18 3.30 -26.14
CA ILE A 243 -1.75 3.54 -25.96
C ILE A 243 -1.07 2.29 -25.41
N ASP A 244 0.17 2.03 -25.82
CA ASP A 244 1.02 0.98 -25.27
C ASP A 244 2.48 1.42 -25.21
N LYS A 245 3.17 1.14 -24.09
CA LYS A 245 4.56 1.55 -23.88
C LYS A 245 5.52 0.83 -24.81
N ASN A 246 5.25 -0.41 -25.14
CA ASN A 246 6.10 -1.20 -26.03
C ASN A 246 6.00 -0.67 -27.47
N VAL A 247 4.78 -0.31 -27.89
CA VAL A 247 4.54 0.34 -29.20
C VAL A 247 5.23 1.69 -29.27
N LYS A 248 5.18 2.50 -28.19
CA LYS A 248 5.88 3.80 -28.11
C LYS A 248 7.39 3.65 -28.25
N ASN A 249 7.97 2.64 -27.60
CA ASN A 249 9.42 2.43 -27.55
C ASN A 249 9.95 1.59 -28.74
N GLN A 250 9.08 1.22 -29.68
CA GLN A 250 9.43 0.42 -30.83
C GLN A 250 10.45 1.16 -31.71
N LYS A 251 11.58 0.51 -31.95
CA LYS A 251 12.56 0.97 -32.96
C LYS A 251 12.03 0.69 -34.37
N VAL A 252 12.25 1.63 -35.28
CA VAL A 252 11.88 1.49 -36.69
C VAL A 252 12.48 0.18 -37.23
N GLY A 253 11.66 -0.65 -37.89
CA GLY A 253 12.12 -1.89 -38.54
C GLY A 253 11.98 -3.18 -37.69
N LYS A 254 11.54 -3.11 -36.43
CA LYS A 254 11.21 -4.33 -35.66
C LYS A 254 9.68 -4.53 -35.61
N ALA A 255 9.22 -5.69 -36.08
CA ALA A 255 7.83 -6.09 -35.94
C ALA A 255 7.50 -6.37 -34.45
N ILE A 256 6.41 -5.82 -33.96
CA ILE A 256 5.84 -6.15 -32.66
C ILE A 256 4.42 -6.63 -32.92
N GLU A 257 4.02 -7.70 -32.26
CA GLU A 257 2.64 -8.22 -32.34
C GLU A 257 1.63 -7.26 -31.70
N GLN A 258 2.07 -6.48 -30.68
CA GLN A 258 1.21 -5.53 -30.02
C GLN A 258 0.89 -4.31 -30.89
N LYS A 259 -0.41 -4.00 -30.95
CA LYS A 259 -0.94 -2.83 -31.67
C LYS A 259 -1.51 -1.81 -30.68
N ALA A 260 -1.35 -0.53 -30.99
CA ALA A 260 -2.02 0.54 -30.27
C ALA A 260 -2.47 1.62 -31.27
N ILE A 261 -3.58 2.32 -30.94
CA ILE A 261 -4.13 3.37 -31.81
C ILE A 261 -3.15 4.54 -31.92
N PHE A 262 -2.59 4.97 -30.76
CA PHE A 262 -1.64 6.08 -30.73
C PHE A 262 -0.22 5.57 -30.44
N LYS A 263 0.68 5.81 -31.36
CA LYS A 263 2.11 5.52 -31.19
C LYS A 263 2.79 6.53 -30.27
N LEU A 264 2.41 7.81 -30.39
CA LEU A 264 2.96 8.89 -29.59
C LEU A 264 1.94 9.33 -28.55
N PHE A 265 2.36 9.34 -27.31
CA PHE A 265 1.56 9.84 -26.19
C PHE A 265 2.44 10.35 -25.07
N THR A 266 1.87 11.21 -24.23
CA THR A 266 2.51 11.71 -23.03
C THR A 266 1.45 11.84 -21.93
N LEU A 267 1.87 11.70 -20.69
CA LEU A 267 1.01 11.96 -19.52
C LEU A 267 0.88 13.47 -19.23
N GLY A 268 1.36 14.31 -20.13
CA GLY A 268 1.46 15.73 -19.90
C GLY A 268 2.73 16.12 -19.15
N VAL A 269 2.81 17.39 -18.78
CA VAL A 269 3.93 17.90 -17.99
C VAL A 269 3.63 17.67 -16.52
N SER A 270 4.41 16.81 -15.87
CA SER A 270 4.36 16.58 -14.43
C SER A 270 5.59 17.17 -13.77
N THR A 271 5.44 18.32 -13.14
CA THR A 271 6.57 19.02 -12.51
C THR A 271 6.82 18.56 -11.09
N ASN A 272 5.80 18.06 -10.41
CA ASN A 272 5.75 17.83 -8.95
C ASN A 272 6.16 19.05 -8.11
N ARG A 273 6.25 20.22 -8.76
CA ARG A 273 6.68 21.51 -8.21
C ARG A 273 5.90 22.66 -8.83
N ASP A 274 4.59 22.52 -8.98
CA ASP A 274 3.77 23.47 -9.73
C ASP A 274 3.92 24.91 -9.21
N ASN A 275 4.02 25.10 -7.88
CA ASN A 275 4.26 26.39 -7.27
C ASN A 275 5.55 27.07 -7.74
N TRP A 276 6.53 26.32 -8.21
CA TRP A 276 7.81 26.80 -8.70
C TRP A 276 7.91 26.83 -10.23
N ALA A 277 7.11 26.00 -10.90
CA ALA A 277 7.20 25.78 -12.35
C ALA A 277 6.14 26.53 -13.14
N TYR A 278 5.13 27.07 -12.48
CA TYR A 278 4.05 27.84 -13.10
C TYR A 278 3.89 29.23 -12.46
N ASP A 279 3.63 30.22 -13.29
CA ASP A 279 3.18 31.54 -12.92
C ASP A 279 2.46 32.21 -14.10
N PHE A 280 1.50 33.08 -13.84
CA PHE A 280 0.85 33.88 -14.86
C PHE A 280 1.76 35.00 -15.38
N ASP A 281 2.73 35.43 -14.54
CA ASP A 281 3.73 36.43 -14.89
C ASP A 281 5.09 35.76 -15.19
N LYS A 282 5.60 36.04 -16.37
CA LYS A 282 6.88 35.49 -16.83
C LYS A 282 8.08 35.94 -15.96
N GLU A 283 8.08 37.19 -15.50
CA GLU A 283 9.17 37.73 -14.68
C GLU A 283 9.15 37.11 -13.29
N GLN A 284 7.94 36.92 -12.72
CA GLN A 284 7.78 36.24 -11.45
C GLN A 284 8.19 34.74 -11.56
N LEU A 285 7.84 34.08 -12.63
CA LEU A 285 8.29 32.72 -12.91
C LEU A 285 9.82 32.63 -12.98
N GLU A 286 10.45 33.57 -13.68
CA GLU A 286 11.91 33.64 -13.78
C GLU A 286 12.56 33.84 -12.41
N LYS A 287 12.02 34.72 -11.57
CA LYS A 287 12.48 34.94 -10.18
C LYS A 287 12.33 33.69 -9.32
N LYS A 288 11.19 33.00 -9.41
CA LYS A 288 10.96 31.73 -8.70
C LYS A 288 11.98 30.68 -9.09
N ILE A 289 12.19 30.45 -10.39
CA ILE A 289 13.14 29.47 -10.87
C ILE A 289 14.56 29.80 -10.44
N LYS A 290 14.98 31.05 -10.55
CA LYS A 290 16.31 31.49 -10.08
C LYS A 290 16.48 31.27 -8.57
N CYS A 291 15.46 31.56 -7.78
CA CYS A 291 15.47 31.29 -6.33
C CYS A 291 15.61 29.80 -6.04
N PHE A 292 14.80 28.96 -6.69
CA PHE A 292 14.90 27.50 -6.59
C PHE A 292 16.30 26.98 -6.91
N LEU A 293 16.88 27.42 -8.02
CA LEU A 293 18.23 27.00 -8.44
C LEU A 293 19.32 27.49 -7.49
N LYS A 294 19.17 28.68 -6.91
CA LYS A 294 20.09 29.20 -5.90
C LYS A 294 20.11 28.29 -4.66
N ILE A 295 18.94 27.93 -4.15
CA ILE A 295 18.80 27.02 -2.99
C ILE A 295 19.43 25.66 -3.32
N TYR A 296 19.07 25.05 -4.44
CA TYR A 296 19.65 23.79 -4.89
C TYR A 296 21.18 23.83 -4.99
N ASN A 297 21.73 24.84 -5.66
CA ASN A 297 23.18 24.93 -5.87
C ASN A 297 23.93 25.28 -4.58
N ASN A 298 23.31 25.96 -3.63
CA ASN A 298 23.88 26.17 -2.30
C ASN A 298 23.97 24.84 -1.52
N GLU A 299 22.90 24.03 -1.54
CA GLU A 299 22.94 22.68 -0.95
C GLU A 299 23.99 21.81 -1.67
N ARG A 300 24.08 21.88 -3.00
CA ARG A 300 25.11 21.16 -3.76
C ARG A 300 26.53 21.51 -3.27
N LYS A 301 26.83 22.78 -3.06
CA LYS A 301 28.14 23.23 -2.55
C LYS A 301 28.37 22.76 -1.11
N LYS A 302 27.34 22.86 -0.25
CA LYS A 302 27.39 22.41 1.16
C LYS A 302 27.72 20.92 1.28
N TRP A 303 27.22 20.11 0.33
CA TRP A 303 27.38 18.66 0.34
C TRP A 303 28.50 18.14 -0.57
N ALA A 304 29.16 19.00 -1.36
CA ALA A 304 30.22 18.60 -2.30
C ALA A 304 31.40 17.88 -1.61
N ASP A 305 31.76 18.32 -0.40
CA ASP A 305 32.92 17.83 0.36
C ASP A 305 32.55 16.78 1.43
N LYS A 306 31.25 16.49 1.60
CA LYS A 306 30.77 15.54 2.61
C LYS A 306 30.53 14.17 1.98
N LYS A 307 30.98 13.08 2.64
CA LYS A 307 30.61 11.72 2.23
C LYS A 307 29.10 11.55 2.39
N LEU A 308 28.41 11.42 1.27
CA LEU A 308 26.95 11.38 1.13
C LEU A 308 26.26 10.13 1.74
N ASN A 309 27.00 9.27 2.43
CA ASN A 309 26.47 8.17 3.25
C ASN A 309 26.14 8.59 4.69
N ASP A 310 26.07 9.90 4.94
CA ASP A 310 25.64 10.42 6.24
C ASP A 310 24.15 10.12 6.42
N ALA A 311 23.81 9.38 7.47
CA ALA A 311 22.43 9.06 7.86
C ALA A 311 21.56 10.32 8.01
N ASN A 312 22.21 11.47 8.24
CA ASN A 312 21.55 12.77 8.44
C ASN A 312 21.39 13.59 7.14
N PHE A 313 21.73 13.05 5.96
CA PHE A 313 21.64 13.80 4.71
C PHE A 313 20.24 14.39 4.48
N ASN A 314 19.22 13.55 4.64
CA ASN A 314 17.84 13.98 4.43
C ASN A 314 17.36 15.01 5.47
N ASP A 315 17.84 14.95 6.69
CA ASP A 315 17.38 15.81 7.78
C ASP A 315 18.03 17.21 7.76
N ASN A 316 19.12 17.35 7.00
CA ASN A 316 19.90 18.60 6.92
C ASN A 316 19.79 19.34 5.58
N LEU A 317 18.84 18.96 4.72
CA LEU A 317 18.54 19.70 3.48
C LEU A 317 17.71 20.95 3.77
N ASP A 318 17.88 21.99 2.95
CA ASP A 318 17.02 23.16 2.98
C ASP A 318 15.65 22.83 2.35
N TYR A 319 14.64 22.62 3.18
CA TYR A 319 13.27 22.27 2.77
C TYR A 319 12.40 23.47 2.34
N SER A 320 12.98 24.65 2.15
CA SER A 320 12.29 25.76 1.46
C SER A 320 11.94 25.38 0.00
N ILE A 321 12.58 24.35 -0.56
CA ILE A 321 12.18 23.72 -1.81
C ILE A 321 11.78 22.25 -1.61
N LYS A 322 10.92 21.74 -2.50
CA LYS A 322 10.53 20.32 -2.47
C LYS A 322 11.61 19.44 -3.09
N TRP A 323 12.19 18.54 -2.31
CA TRP A 323 13.17 17.55 -2.75
C TRP A 323 12.48 16.29 -3.29
N SER A 324 12.61 16.02 -4.60
CA SER A 324 12.24 14.73 -5.19
C SER A 324 13.45 13.79 -5.21
N GLU A 325 13.24 12.49 -5.29
CA GLU A 325 14.33 11.52 -5.43
C GLU A 325 15.27 11.83 -6.60
N HIS A 326 14.71 12.31 -7.73
CA HIS A 326 15.51 12.72 -8.88
C HIS A 326 16.42 13.90 -8.54
N LEU A 327 15.91 14.91 -7.82
CA LEU A 327 16.69 16.08 -7.44
C LEU A 327 17.77 15.72 -6.41
N LYS A 328 17.44 14.84 -5.44
CA LYS A 328 18.41 14.29 -4.49
C LYS A 328 19.52 13.51 -5.18
N ASN A 329 19.17 12.67 -6.16
CA ASN A 329 20.16 11.92 -6.93
C ASN A 329 21.08 12.84 -7.74
N GLN A 330 20.57 13.94 -8.28
CA GLN A 330 21.43 14.95 -8.94
C GLN A 330 22.35 15.65 -7.93
N LEU A 331 21.87 15.93 -6.72
CA LEU A 331 22.68 16.49 -5.65
C LEU A 331 23.82 15.54 -5.25
N ILE A 332 23.49 14.25 -5.08
CA ILE A 332 24.46 13.18 -4.78
C ILE A 332 25.53 13.08 -5.88
N GLN A 333 25.14 13.25 -7.13
CA GLN A 333 26.08 13.27 -8.28
C GLN A 333 26.84 14.59 -8.43
N ASN A 334 26.68 15.52 -7.49
CA ASN A 334 27.25 16.87 -7.54
C ASN A 334 26.95 17.63 -8.84
N LYS A 335 25.78 17.38 -9.45
CA LYS A 335 25.40 17.94 -10.73
C LYS A 335 24.88 19.34 -10.58
N GLU A 336 25.53 20.32 -11.23
CA GLU A 336 25.09 21.72 -11.29
C GLU A 336 23.85 21.84 -12.20
N ILE A 337 22.83 22.57 -11.74
CA ILE A 337 21.68 22.94 -12.55
C ILE A 337 21.76 24.42 -12.87
N LYS A 338 21.79 24.75 -14.17
CA LYS A 338 21.89 26.13 -14.66
C LYS A 338 20.55 26.63 -15.17
N PHE A 339 20.31 27.89 -14.96
CA PHE A 339 19.15 28.59 -15.52
C PHE A 339 19.26 28.66 -17.05
N ASN A 340 18.20 28.25 -17.75
CA ASN A 340 18.10 28.40 -19.19
C ASN A 340 16.80 29.12 -19.57
N LYS A 341 16.92 30.37 -19.98
CA LYS A 341 15.78 31.20 -20.36
C LYS A 341 14.97 30.64 -21.55
N LYS A 342 15.62 29.89 -22.45
CA LYS A 342 14.97 29.24 -23.61
C LYS A 342 14.03 28.10 -23.18
N SER A 343 14.23 27.55 -22.00
CA SER A 343 13.40 26.45 -21.46
C SER A 343 12.11 26.95 -20.79
N ILE A 344 11.92 28.25 -20.67
CA ILE A 344 10.66 28.84 -20.18
C ILE A 344 9.68 28.82 -21.34
N VAL A 345 8.77 27.85 -21.33
CA VAL A 345 7.70 27.75 -22.32
C VAL A 345 6.54 28.63 -21.85
N LYS A 346 6.05 29.49 -22.74
CA LYS A 346 4.83 30.24 -22.53
C LYS A 346 3.65 29.27 -22.72
N CYS A 347 2.98 28.89 -21.64
CA CYS A 347 1.68 28.24 -21.75
C CYS A 347 0.71 29.27 -22.31
N LEU A 348 0.33 29.09 -23.58
CA LEU A 348 -0.80 29.78 -24.17
C LEU A 348 -2.05 28.99 -23.76
N TYR A 349 -2.94 29.62 -23.04
CA TYR A 349 -4.32 29.19 -22.89
C TYR A 349 -5.11 29.70 -24.07
#